data_dbf0a843263667fbbab3c887d10e7051
#
_entry.id   dbf0a843263667fbbab3c887d10e7051
#
_cell.length_a   1.000
_cell.length_b   1.000
_cell.length_c   1.000
_cell.angle_alpha   90.00
_cell.angle_beta   90.00
_cell.angle_gamma   90.00
#
_symmetry.space_group_name_H-M   'P 1'
#
loop_
_entity.id
_entity.type
_entity.pdbx_description
1 polymer ?
#
loop_
_entity_poly.entity_id
_entity_poly.type
_entity_poly.pdbx_seq_one_letter_code
_entity_poly.pdbx_strand_id
1 'polypeptide(L)'
;MLLDIKKAEKLYYVIAKDQYLFSDDAVKYYKLTVALDRLKDTVKILNGIKLNGRWNENAVNFVLWINYADLLVACIDEIAKSFSIGITYEQNIFWGYHGLANKTDKDFFRFIRAIVLPHALQLDDNRQKEFTNGQRAFCPRVVWDKREEKKSIKIVYYNAEIHNDLHTYNIAIEDIEKFIVKCYGTLDFLIETICKMKNKQKGHIKNRLKNEFYNYNATTKEKCRFLKELTVKYGDINDKAGRSFDISMLDRCERILNMKFSGRNRKLFIQYRKALDLALDDYYDFLCQQSHDEKLLDLVLFPHYDYTSKTDFEGLGYSVNKIITELENFDSYVEMYDFPEYYEELKPCLSDKATVTRAMSMDRVCYLVIMSFFMDKVKYVAKYQEAFSDIKN
;
A
#
# COMPACT_ATOMS: atom_id res chain seq x y z
N MET A 1 -18.07 22.54 -1.80
CA MET A 1 -17.06 21.70 -2.51
C MET A 1 -17.32 20.22 -2.22
N LEU A 2 -17.25 19.35 -3.21
CA LEU A 2 -17.32 17.89 -3.05
C LEU A 2 -16.19 17.27 -3.88
N LEU A 3 -15.29 16.51 -3.22
CA LEU A 3 -14.18 15.80 -3.85
C LEU A 3 -14.56 14.33 -4.05
N ASP A 4 -14.30 13.80 -5.25
CA ASP A 4 -14.61 12.39 -5.56
C ASP A 4 -13.64 11.43 -4.85
N ILE A 5 -14.10 10.77 -3.78
CA ILE A 5 -13.29 9.84 -3.00
C ILE A 5 -12.76 8.66 -3.82
N LYS A 6 -13.47 8.25 -4.87
CA LYS A 6 -13.06 7.12 -5.72
C LYS A 6 -11.71 7.37 -6.41
N LYS A 7 -11.35 8.64 -6.66
CA LYS A 7 -10.02 8.97 -7.20
C LYS A 7 -8.89 8.64 -6.20
N ALA A 8 -9.05 9.01 -4.94
CA ALA A 8 -8.08 8.68 -3.90
C ALA A 8 -7.99 7.15 -3.69
N GLU A 9 -9.11 6.46 -3.69
CA GLU A 9 -9.16 5.00 -3.61
C GLU A 9 -8.48 4.35 -4.83
N LYS A 10 -8.74 4.84 -6.04
CA LYS A 10 -8.07 4.34 -7.25
C LYS A 10 -6.56 4.51 -7.18
N LEU A 11 -6.08 5.69 -6.75
CA LEU A 11 -4.65 5.93 -6.58
C LEU A 11 -4.06 4.97 -5.54
N TYR A 12 -4.74 4.79 -4.41
CA TYR A 12 -4.35 3.82 -3.38
C TYR A 12 -4.20 2.42 -3.97
N TYR A 13 -5.20 1.92 -4.70
CA TYR A 13 -5.13 0.59 -5.32
C TYR A 13 -4.02 0.46 -6.36
N VAL A 14 -3.81 1.50 -7.16
CA VAL A 14 -2.73 1.49 -8.17
C VAL A 14 -1.37 1.37 -7.51
N ILE A 15 -1.17 1.96 -6.33
CA ILE A 15 0.12 1.97 -5.63
C ILE A 15 0.25 0.78 -4.68
N ALA A 16 -0.77 0.48 -3.87
CA ALA A 16 -0.72 -0.55 -2.83
C ALA A 16 -0.47 -1.96 -3.38
N LYS A 17 -0.94 -2.25 -4.59
CA LYS A 17 -0.68 -3.53 -5.27
C LYS A 17 0.80 -3.74 -5.66
N ASP A 18 1.60 -2.69 -5.63
CA ASP A 18 3.00 -2.73 -6.07
C ASP A 18 3.90 -2.02 -5.04
N GLN A 19 3.74 -2.37 -3.77
CA GLN A 19 4.46 -1.79 -2.62
C GLN A 19 5.99 -1.82 -2.76
N TYR A 20 6.49 -2.72 -3.53
CA TYR A 20 7.89 -3.01 -3.85
C TYR A 20 8.56 -2.04 -4.83
N LEU A 21 7.82 -1.18 -5.49
CA LEU A 21 8.44 -0.10 -6.28
C LEU A 21 9.32 0.84 -5.42
N PHE A 22 9.33 0.62 -4.10
CA PHE A 22 9.99 1.45 -3.10
C PHE A 22 10.80 0.65 -2.07
N SER A 23 11.07 -0.64 -2.35
CA SER A 23 11.74 -1.53 -1.39
C SER A 23 13.14 -1.06 -0.99
N ASP A 24 13.84 -0.35 -1.88
CA ASP A 24 15.21 0.14 -1.64
C ASP A 24 15.28 1.34 -0.67
N ASP A 25 14.14 1.98 -0.37
CA ASP A 25 14.06 3.14 0.51
C ASP A 25 12.86 3.02 1.47
N ALA A 26 13.10 2.40 2.61
CA ALA A 26 12.07 2.17 3.63
C ALA A 26 11.42 3.49 4.11
N VAL A 27 12.20 4.58 4.24
CA VAL A 27 11.67 5.88 4.67
C VAL A 27 10.71 6.45 3.63
N LYS A 28 11.08 6.36 2.36
CA LYS A 28 10.25 6.77 1.24
C LYS A 28 8.96 5.95 1.16
N TYR A 29 9.06 4.63 1.34
CA TYR A 29 7.92 3.75 1.40
C TYR A 29 6.95 4.12 2.53
N TYR A 30 7.44 4.31 3.76
CA TYR A 30 6.58 4.69 4.88
C TYR A 30 5.90 6.05 4.67
N LYS A 31 6.63 7.05 4.15
CA LYS A 31 6.05 8.36 3.83
C LYS A 31 4.93 8.25 2.79
N LEU A 32 5.14 7.45 1.75
CA LEU A 32 4.15 7.21 0.71
C LEU A 32 2.89 6.53 1.28
N THR A 33 3.06 5.48 2.08
CA THR A 33 1.94 4.75 2.70
C THR A 33 1.10 5.69 3.58
N VAL A 34 1.77 6.47 4.44
CA VAL A 34 1.10 7.46 5.30
C VAL A 34 0.40 8.54 4.47
N ALA A 35 1.01 9.00 3.37
CA ALA A 35 0.40 10.00 2.50
C ALA A 35 -0.86 9.47 1.81
N LEU A 36 -0.85 8.21 1.37
CA LEU A 36 -2.00 7.54 0.73
C LEU A 36 -3.16 7.36 1.71
N ASP A 37 -2.89 6.87 2.91
CA ASP A 37 -3.92 6.67 3.94
C ASP A 37 -4.54 8.01 4.34
N ARG A 38 -3.70 9.01 4.64
CA ARG A 38 -4.15 10.35 5.00
C ARG A 38 -4.92 11.04 3.88
N LEU A 39 -4.53 10.86 2.62
CA LEU A 39 -5.24 11.44 1.48
C LEU A 39 -6.72 11.04 1.47
N LYS A 40 -7.00 9.75 1.62
CA LYS A 40 -8.37 9.22 1.63
C LYS A 40 -9.20 9.79 2.79
N ASP A 41 -8.63 9.79 4.00
CA ASP A 41 -9.32 10.30 5.17
C ASP A 41 -9.53 11.82 5.10
N THR A 42 -8.54 12.55 4.60
CA THR A 42 -8.62 14.01 4.38
C THR A 42 -9.74 14.37 3.42
N VAL A 43 -9.92 13.63 2.32
CA VAL A 43 -11.03 13.83 1.38
C VAL A 43 -12.38 13.63 2.06
N LYS A 44 -12.54 12.60 2.90
CA LYS A 44 -13.78 12.36 3.65
C LYS A 44 -14.09 13.52 4.60
N ILE A 45 -13.07 13.98 5.33
CA ILE A 45 -13.22 15.08 6.29
C ILE A 45 -13.58 16.38 5.56
N LEU A 46 -12.87 16.74 4.48
CA LEU A 46 -13.15 17.93 3.69
C LEU A 46 -14.57 17.94 3.14
N ASN A 47 -15.06 16.80 2.67
CA ASN A 47 -16.44 16.66 2.19
C ASN A 47 -17.48 16.78 3.31
N GLY A 48 -17.11 16.48 4.55
CA GLY A 48 -18.00 16.59 5.71
C GLY A 48 -18.08 17.98 6.34
N ILE A 49 -17.05 18.81 6.17
CA ILE A 49 -17.01 20.15 6.76
C ILE A 49 -17.96 21.09 6.01
N LYS A 50 -18.88 21.72 6.76
CA LYS A 50 -19.84 22.69 6.24
C LYS A 50 -19.52 24.09 6.78
N LEU A 51 -19.53 25.09 5.90
CA LEU A 51 -19.30 26.49 6.22
C LEU A 51 -20.61 27.29 6.18
N ASN A 52 -21.73 26.69 6.63
CA ASN A 52 -23.07 27.25 6.61
C ASN A 52 -23.71 27.38 8.01
N GLY A 53 -22.92 27.17 9.05
CA GLY A 53 -23.35 27.27 10.44
C GLY A 53 -23.36 28.70 10.98
N ARG A 54 -23.49 28.83 12.31
CA ARG A 54 -23.37 30.12 13.00
C ARG A 54 -21.94 30.66 12.90
N TRP A 55 -21.76 31.96 13.14
CA TRP A 55 -20.48 32.63 13.00
C TRP A 55 -19.31 31.93 13.71
N ASN A 56 -19.49 31.54 14.97
CA ASN A 56 -18.43 30.84 15.72
C ASN A 56 -18.12 29.44 15.15
N GLU A 57 -19.15 28.71 14.73
CA GLU A 57 -19.00 27.39 14.11
C GLU A 57 -18.27 27.51 12.77
N ASN A 58 -18.61 28.50 11.96
CA ASN A 58 -17.95 28.76 10.68
C ASN A 58 -16.47 29.10 10.87
N ALA A 59 -16.10 29.88 11.89
CA ALA A 59 -14.72 30.22 12.17
C ALA A 59 -13.88 28.98 12.51
N VAL A 60 -14.39 28.10 13.38
CA VAL A 60 -13.74 26.84 13.75
C VAL A 60 -13.68 25.88 12.54
N ASN A 61 -14.81 25.71 11.85
CA ASN A 61 -14.89 24.85 10.68
C ASN A 61 -13.96 25.31 9.56
N PHE A 62 -13.80 26.63 9.38
CA PHE A 62 -12.89 27.18 8.39
C PHE A 62 -11.42 26.89 8.74
N VAL A 63 -11.03 27.01 10.01
CA VAL A 63 -9.68 26.65 10.47
C VAL A 63 -9.41 25.16 10.19
N LEU A 64 -10.35 24.29 10.54
CA LEU A 64 -10.24 22.86 10.27
C LEU A 64 -10.16 22.59 8.76
N TRP A 65 -11.03 23.21 7.98
CA TRP A 65 -11.11 23.03 6.54
C TRP A 65 -9.81 23.43 5.83
N ILE A 66 -9.21 24.59 6.18
CA ILE A 66 -7.92 25.05 5.63
C ILE A 66 -6.78 24.09 6.01
N ASN A 67 -6.75 23.61 7.26
CA ASN A 67 -5.71 22.66 7.68
C ASN A 67 -5.80 21.32 6.95
N TYR A 68 -7.01 20.80 6.76
CA TYR A 68 -7.18 19.57 5.97
C TYR A 68 -6.93 19.79 4.48
N ALA A 69 -7.21 20.98 3.95
CA ALA A 69 -6.85 21.33 2.58
C ALA A 69 -5.32 21.39 2.39
N ASP A 70 -4.58 21.96 3.36
CA ASP A 70 -3.10 21.94 3.33
C ASP A 70 -2.55 20.51 3.45
N LEU A 71 -3.15 19.68 4.29
CA LEU A 71 -2.78 18.26 4.39
C LEU A 71 -3.05 17.51 3.08
N LEU A 72 -4.17 17.80 2.40
CA LEU A 72 -4.47 17.23 1.08
C LEU A 72 -3.35 17.54 0.07
N VAL A 73 -2.97 18.83 -0.02
CA VAL A 73 -1.90 19.28 -0.92
C VAL A 73 -0.57 18.63 -0.54
N ALA A 74 -0.25 18.56 0.75
CA ALA A 74 0.98 17.92 1.23
C ALA A 74 1.03 16.41 0.91
N CYS A 75 -0.09 15.70 1.03
CA CYS A 75 -0.17 14.28 0.64
C CYS A 75 0.06 14.10 -0.87
N ILE A 76 -0.56 14.94 -1.70
CA ILE A 76 -0.38 14.90 -3.16
C ILE A 76 1.09 15.17 -3.53
N ASP A 77 1.71 16.17 -2.91
CA ASP A 77 3.13 16.49 -3.13
C ASP A 77 4.05 15.34 -2.73
N GLU A 78 3.82 14.71 -1.58
CA GLU A 78 4.66 13.60 -1.11
C GLU A 78 4.52 12.38 -2.01
N ILE A 79 3.30 12.09 -2.48
CA ILE A 79 3.08 11.02 -3.46
C ILE A 79 3.83 11.33 -4.76
N ALA A 80 3.66 12.52 -5.32
CA ALA A 80 4.37 12.93 -6.55
C ALA A 80 5.88 12.85 -6.40
N LYS A 81 6.42 13.37 -5.27
CA LYS A 81 7.84 13.32 -4.93
C LYS A 81 8.35 11.87 -4.83
N SER A 82 7.56 10.98 -4.25
CA SER A 82 7.90 9.57 -4.12
C SER A 82 8.10 8.88 -5.46
N PHE A 83 7.43 9.35 -6.51
CA PHE A 83 7.60 8.86 -7.89
C PHE A 83 8.49 9.75 -8.75
N SER A 84 9.12 10.80 -8.18
CA SER A 84 9.89 11.80 -8.91
C SER A 84 9.08 12.49 -10.01
N ILE A 85 7.79 12.68 -9.78
CA ILE A 85 6.86 13.37 -10.69
C ILE A 85 6.79 14.82 -10.29
N GLY A 86 7.11 15.73 -11.21
CA GLY A 86 6.96 17.18 -11.00
C GLY A 86 5.49 17.59 -11.08
N ILE A 87 5.00 18.29 -10.05
CA ILE A 87 3.70 18.99 -10.09
C ILE A 87 3.98 20.48 -10.20
N THR A 88 3.39 21.12 -11.19
CA THR A 88 3.51 22.57 -11.37
C THR A 88 2.25 23.24 -10.84
N TYR A 89 2.44 24.20 -9.95
CA TYR A 89 1.38 25.09 -9.46
C TYR A 89 1.45 26.42 -10.22
N GLU A 90 0.35 26.77 -10.86
CA GLU A 90 0.25 27.99 -11.66
C GLU A 90 -0.19 29.17 -10.78
N GLN A 91 -0.20 30.38 -11.37
CA GLN A 91 -0.61 31.64 -10.75
C GLN A 91 -1.95 32.10 -11.35
N ASN A 92 -3.00 31.30 -11.25
CA ASN A 92 -4.24 31.60 -11.97
C ASN A 92 -5.39 32.04 -11.06
N ILE A 93 -5.42 31.54 -9.83
CA ILE A 93 -6.57 31.71 -8.93
C ILE A 93 -6.36 32.88 -8.01
N PHE A 94 -5.18 33.01 -7.43
CA PHE A 94 -4.89 34.02 -6.40
C PHE A 94 -4.11 35.22 -6.91
N TRP A 95 -3.78 35.27 -8.20
CA TRP A 95 -3.06 36.39 -8.81
C TRP A 95 -3.69 37.73 -8.49
N GLY A 96 -5.01 37.85 -8.61
CA GLY A 96 -5.76 39.07 -8.35
C GLY A 96 -5.67 39.60 -6.90
N TYR A 97 -5.23 38.76 -5.95
CA TYR A 97 -5.08 39.14 -4.54
C TYR A 97 -3.68 39.68 -4.22
N HIS A 98 -2.63 39.16 -4.82
CA HIS A 98 -1.25 39.51 -4.46
C HIS A 98 -0.42 40.16 -5.57
N GLY A 99 -0.68 39.85 -6.85
CA GLY A 99 0.04 40.41 -8.01
C GLY A 99 1.54 40.09 -8.12
N LEU A 100 2.06 39.12 -7.35
CA LEU A 100 3.49 38.79 -7.29
C LEU A 100 3.85 37.75 -8.35
N ALA A 101 4.63 38.15 -9.36
CA ALA A 101 4.96 37.33 -10.54
C ALA A 101 5.75 36.04 -10.23
N ASN A 102 6.46 36.01 -9.11
CA ASN A 102 7.30 34.89 -8.68
C ASN A 102 6.63 33.94 -7.68
N LYS A 103 5.32 34.12 -7.42
CA LYS A 103 4.57 33.31 -6.45
C LYS A 103 3.48 32.50 -7.14
N THR A 104 3.33 31.26 -6.68
CA THR A 104 2.30 30.33 -7.17
C THR A 104 1.04 30.41 -6.30
N ASP A 105 -0.07 29.90 -6.83
CA ASP A 105 -1.31 29.72 -6.05
C ASP A 105 -1.07 28.93 -4.75
N LYS A 106 -0.15 27.96 -4.77
CA LYS A 106 0.22 27.18 -3.58
C LYS A 106 0.96 28.03 -2.54
N ASP A 107 1.82 28.94 -2.96
CA ASP A 107 2.53 29.83 -2.03
C ASP A 107 1.55 30.74 -1.32
N PHE A 108 0.59 31.31 -2.06
CA PHE A 108 -0.45 32.15 -1.46
C PHE A 108 -1.41 31.37 -0.56
N PHE A 109 -1.80 30.16 -0.97
CA PHE A 109 -2.60 29.29 -0.11
C PHE A 109 -1.90 28.96 1.22
N ARG A 110 -0.59 28.70 1.20
CA ARG A 110 0.20 28.49 2.41
C ARG A 110 0.28 29.74 3.29
N PHE A 111 0.30 30.92 2.68
CA PHE A 111 0.20 32.18 3.41
C PHE A 111 -1.16 32.30 4.11
N ILE A 112 -2.27 32.02 3.42
CA ILE A 112 -3.60 31.97 4.02
C ILE A 112 -3.61 31.02 5.22
N ARG A 113 -3.11 29.81 5.02
CA ARG A 113 -3.06 28.78 6.07
C ARG A 113 -2.26 29.24 7.30
N ALA A 114 -1.12 29.88 7.10
CA ALA A 114 -0.30 30.36 8.21
C ALA A 114 -1.01 31.43 9.06
N ILE A 115 -1.81 32.28 8.43
CA ILE A 115 -2.60 33.28 9.12
C ILE A 115 -3.79 32.69 9.87
N VAL A 116 -4.42 31.66 9.28
CA VAL A 116 -5.61 31.01 9.84
C VAL A 116 -5.29 30.17 11.08
N LEU A 117 -4.04 29.79 11.28
CA LEU A 117 -3.63 29.02 12.46
C LEU A 117 -3.76 29.86 13.74
N PRO A 118 -4.41 29.33 14.79
CA PRO A 118 -4.75 30.09 15.98
C PRO A 118 -3.57 30.62 16.82
N HIS A 119 -2.35 30.27 16.48
CA HIS A 119 -1.14 30.60 17.22
C HIS A 119 -0.20 31.57 16.50
N ALA A 120 -0.57 32.04 15.32
CA ALA A 120 0.25 33.02 14.60
C ALA A 120 0.13 34.42 15.21
N LEU A 121 0.87 34.68 16.27
CA LEU A 121 1.03 36.06 16.79
C LEU A 121 1.94 36.87 15.88
N GLN A 122 2.77 36.23 15.10
CA GLN A 122 3.74 36.80 14.18
C GLN A 122 4.03 35.85 13.04
N LEU A 123 4.15 36.35 11.82
CA LEU A 123 4.62 35.61 10.65
C LEU A 123 6.08 35.94 10.39
N ASP A 124 6.96 35.04 10.71
CA ASP A 124 8.43 35.18 10.57
C ASP A 124 9.03 34.46 9.36
N ASP A 125 8.25 33.63 8.64
CA ASP A 125 8.75 32.91 7.48
C ASP A 125 9.09 33.89 6.35
N ASN A 126 10.36 33.91 5.96
CA ASN A 126 10.85 34.78 4.89
C ASN A 126 10.11 34.56 3.55
N ARG A 127 9.57 33.37 3.30
CA ARG A 127 8.79 33.06 2.10
C ARG A 127 7.43 33.74 2.07
N GLN A 128 6.91 34.12 3.23
CA GLN A 128 5.59 34.74 3.40
C GLN A 128 5.67 36.28 3.47
N LYS A 129 6.84 36.83 3.79
CA LYS A 129 7.06 38.28 3.86
C LYS A 129 6.78 38.99 2.53
N GLU A 130 6.92 38.33 1.40
CA GLU A 130 6.61 38.92 0.10
C GLU A 130 5.11 39.27 -0.02
N PHE A 131 4.23 38.47 0.56
CA PHE A 131 2.78 38.78 0.62
C PHE A 131 2.43 39.92 1.60
N THR A 132 3.37 40.33 2.41
CA THR A 132 3.23 41.42 3.36
C THR A 132 4.17 42.59 3.03
N ASN A 133 4.49 42.81 1.75
CA ASN A 133 5.40 43.84 1.24
C ASN A 133 6.80 43.81 1.87
N GLY A 134 7.30 42.62 2.18
CA GLY A 134 8.63 42.40 2.77
C GLY A 134 8.67 42.68 4.30
N GLN A 135 7.56 43.02 4.92
CA GLN A 135 7.46 43.39 6.33
C GLN A 135 6.96 42.22 7.17
N ARG A 136 7.18 42.29 8.48
CA ARG A 136 6.61 41.33 9.43
C ARG A 136 5.13 41.61 9.62
N ALA A 137 4.30 40.58 9.55
CA ALA A 137 2.88 40.69 9.89
C ALA A 137 2.66 40.36 11.37
N PHE A 138 2.06 41.27 12.10
CA PHE A 138 1.70 41.12 13.51
C PHE A 138 0.20 40.90 13.67
N CYS A 139 -0.17 40.13 14.69
CA CYS A 139 -1.54 39.83 15.05
C CYS A 139 -2.43 39.44 13.84
N PRO A 140 -1.96 38.56 12.94
CA PRO A 140 -2.77 38.18 11.83
C PRO A 140 -4.03 37.47 12.34
N ARG A 141 -5.18 37.81 11.76
CA ARG A 141 -6.46 37.20 12.12
C ARG A 141 -7.41 37.10 10.95
N VAL A 142 -8.28 36.13 11.01
CA VAL A 142 -9.40 36.03 10.11
C VAL A 142 -10.62 36.66 10.71
N VAL A 143 -11.24 37.58 9.98
CA VAL A 143 -12.49 38.23 10.34
C VAL A 143 -13.60 37.75 9.44
N TRP A 144 -14.60 37.16 10.05
CA TRP A 144 -15.85 36.82 9.39
C TRP A 144 -16.80 38.00 9.44
N ASP A 145 -17.21 38.53 8.31
CA ASP A 145 -18.18 39.59 8.29
C ASP A 145 -19.59 39.05 8.58
N LYS A 146 -20.19 39.51 9.66
CA LYS A 146 -21.55 39.12 10.06
C LYS A 146 -22.66 39.65 9.14
N ARG A 147 -22.34 40.69 8.38
CA ARG A 147 -23.34 41.42 7.58
C ARG A 147 -23.40 40.97 6.13
N GLU A 148 -22.40 40.23 5.68
CA GLU A 148 -22.36 39.79 4.33
C GLU A 148 -22.69 38.29 4.27
N GLU A 149 -23.80 37.92 3.63
CA GLU A 149 -24.08 36.56 3.14
C GLU A 149 -23.04 36.12 2.13
N LYS A 150 -22.01 36.91 1.90
CA LYS A 150 -20.95 36.64 0.95
C LYS A 150 -19.98 35.61 1.51
N LYS A 151 -19.75 34.61 0.73
CA LYS A 151 -18.80 33.50 0.90
C LYS A 151 -17.35 34.02 0.80
N SER A 152 -16.96 35.01 1.60
CA SER A 152 -15.60 35.58 1.65
C SER A 152 -15.08 35.64 3.07
N ILE A 153 -13.76 35.58 3.21
CA ILE A 153 -13.03 35.79 4.44
C ILE A 153 -12.21 37.06 4.32
N LYS A 154 -12.10 37.78 5.41
CA LYS A 154 -11.22 38.94 5.52
C LYS A 154 -10.03 38.57 6.38
N ILE A 155 -8.83 38.55 5.77
CA ILE A 155 -7.56 38.40 6.49
C ILE A 155 -7.07 39.80 6.84
N VAL A 156 -6.75 40.01 8.12
CA VAL A 156 -6.29 41.29 8.65
C VAL A 156 -4.98 41.08 9.37
N TYR A 157 -4.00 41.96 9.15
CA TYR A 157 -2.74 42.00 9.88
C TYR A 157 -2.19 43.40 9.98
N TYR A 158 -1.28 43.64 10.92
CA TYR A 158 -0.59 44.91 11.12
C TYR A 158 0.87 44.81 10.70
N ASN A 159 1.42 45.84 10.11
CA ASN A 159 2.85 45.99 9.88
C ASN A 159 3.57 46.54 11.12
N ALA A 160 4.76 45.97 11.40
CA ALA A 160 5.53 46.36 12.58
C ALA A 160 6.09 47.79 12.57
N GLU A 161 6.33 48.33 11.38
CA GLU A 161 7.09 49.58 11.21
C GLU A 161 6.22 50.82 11.16
N ILE A 162 4.93 50.67 10.95
CA ILE A 162 3.97 51.78 10.86
C ILE A 162 2.82 51.50 11.81
N HIS A 163 2.84 52.18 12.97
CA HIS A 163 1.73 52.15 13.93
C HIS A 163 0.44 52.59 13.24
N ASN A 164 -0.55 51.67 13.14
CA ASN A 164 -1.90 51.80 12.57
C ASN A 164 -2.07 51.46 11.10
N ASP A 165 -1.09 50.89 10.41
CA ASP A 165 -1.33 50.42 9.04
C ASP A 165 -1.97 49.02 9.04
N LEU A 166 -3.27 48.99 8.82
CA LEU A 166 -4.09 47.79 8.79
C LEU A 166 -4.19 47.27 7.35
N HIS A 167 -3.52 46.19 7.10
CA HIS A 167 -3.61 45.50 5.80
C HIS A 167 -4.71 44.46 5.79
N THR A 168 -5.38 44.35 4.66
CA THR A 168 -6.49 43.41 4.51
C THR A 168 -6.49 42.71 3.17
N TYR A 169 -6.73 41.38 3.21
CA TYR A 169 -7.13 40.59 2.03
C TYR A 169 -8.58 40.13 2.18
N ASN A 170 -9.40 40.43 1.18
CA ASN A 170 -10.75 39.85 1.07
C ASN A 170 -10.71 38.68 0.08
N ILE A 171 -10.77 37.45 0.56
CA ILE A 171 -10.58 36.25 -0.25
C ILE A 171 -11.91 35.51 -0.38
N ALA A 172 -12.33 35.27 -1.59
CA ALA A 172 -13.53 34.46 -1.83
C ALA A 172 -13.25 32.99 -1.44
N ILE A 173 -14.14 32.38 -0.67
CA ILE A 173 -14.07 30.95 -0.30
C ILE A 173 -14.10 30.09 -1.56
N GLU A 174 -14.86 30.51 -2.57
CA GLU A 174 -14.94 29.84 -3.87
C GLU A 174 -13.57 29.72 -4.56
N ASP A 175 -12.70 30.72 -4.43
CA ASP A 175 -11.37 30.67 -5.04
C ASP A 175 -10.45 29.71 -4.28
N ILE A 176 -10.60 29.62 -2.95
CA ILE A 176 -9.93 28.58 -2.18
C ILE A 176 -10.45 27.19 -2.56
N GLU A 177 -11.76 27.02 -2.75
CA GLU A 177 -12.36 25.78 -3.23
C GLU A 177 -11.82 25.40 -4.63
N LYS A 178 -11.75 26.35 -5.57
CA LYS A 178 -11.18 26.13 -6.90
C LYS A 178 -9.73 25.66 -6.82
N PHE A 179 -8.94 26.26 -5.93
CA PHE A 179 -7.55 25.82 -5.72
C PHE A 179 -7.48 24.38 -5.22
N ILE A 180 -8.27 24.03 -4.20
CA ILE A 180 -8.31 22.66 -3.65
C ILE A 180 -8.75 21.66 -4.72
N VAL A 181 -9.80 21.96 -5.48
CA VAL A 181 -10.31 21.10 -6.56
C VAL A 181 -9.26 20.94 -7.66
N LYS A 182 -8.53 22.00 -8.02
CA LYS A 182 -7.44 21.96 -9.00
C LYS A 182 -6.30 21.06 -8.50
N CYS A 183 -5.87 21.23 -7.24
CA CYS A 183 -4.85 20.36 -6.65
C CYS A 183 -5.30 18.89 -6.63
N TYR A 184 -6.53 18.64 -6.24
CA TYR A 184 -7.08 17.29 -6.23
C TYR A 184 -7.22 16.69 -7.65
N GLY A 185 -7.47 17.52 -8.65
CA GLY A 185 -7.51 17.12 -10.05
C GLY A 185 -6.18 16.55 -10.57
N THR A 186 -5.04 16.93 -9.97
CA THR A 186 -3.72 16.38 -10.35
C THR A 186 -3.60 14.88 -10.10
N LEU A 187 -4.48 14.28 -9.29
CA LEU A 187 -4.50 12.83 -9.06
C LEU A 187 -4.71 12.02 -10.35
N ASP A 188 -5.50 12.54 -11.31
CA ASP A 188 -5.70 11.85 -12.59
C ASP A 188 -4.38 11.71 -13.35
N PHE A 189 -3.61 12.81 -13.41
CA PHE A 189 -2.27 12.83 -14.00
C PHE A 189 -1.29 11.90 -13.28
N LEU A 190 -1.32 11.90 -11.94
CA LEU A 190 -0.48 11.01 -11.13
C LEU A 190 -0.81 9.54 -11.40
N ILE A 191 -2.09 9.18 -11.38
CA ILE A 191 -2.55 7.80 -11.66
C ILE A 191 -2.07 7.35 -13.03
N GLU A 192 -2.30 8.17 -14.06
CA GLU A 192 -1.89 7.83 -15.43
C GLU A 192 -0.38 7.67 -15.56
N THR A 193 0.39 8.60 -14.99
CA THR A 193 1.86 8.58 -15.05
C THR A 193 2.43 7.37 -14.31
N ILE A 194 1.94 7.07 -13.11
CA ILE A 194 2.36 5.90 -12.33
C ILE A 194 2.03 4.61 -13.10
N CYS A 195 0.84 4.50 -13.69
CA CYS A 195 0.48 3.34 -14.51
C CYS A 195 1.42 3.17 -15.73
N LYS A 196 1.80 4.25 -16.40
CA LYS A 196 2.76 4.21 -17.52
C LYS A 196 4.15 3.76 -17.05
N MET A 197 4.63 4.26 -15.91
CA MET A 197 5.91 3.85 -15.31
C MET A 197 5.92 2.35 -15.01
N LYS A 198 4.85 1.84 -14.39
CA LYS A 198 4.68 0.42 -14.09
C LYS A 198 4.70 -0.45 -15.35
N ASN A 199 3.95 -0.08 -16.37
CA ASN A 199 3.90 -0.83 -17.64
C ASN A 199 5.26 -0.86 -18.34
N LYS A 200 6.02 0.23 -18.27
CA LYS A 200 7.38 0.27 -18.81
C LYS A 200 8.31 -0.68 -18.07
N GLN A 201 8.27 -0.70 -16.74
CA GLN A 201 9.09 -1.65 -15.93
C GLN A 201 8.73 -3.10 -16.23
N LYS A 202 7.42 -3.44 -16.27
CA LYS A 202 6.96 -4.78 -16.67
C LYS A 202 7.50 -5.21 -18.03
N GLY A 203 7.49 -4.30 -19.00
CA GLY A 203 8.05 -4.56 -20.34
C GLY A 203 9.55 -4.88 -20.31
N HIS A 204 10.32 -4.18 -19.50
CA HIS A 204 11.77 -4.44 -19.37
C HIS A 204 12.06 -5.82 -18.77
N ILE A 205 11.35 -6.23 -17.74
CA ILE A 205 11.53 -7.54 -17.09
C ILE A 205 11.13 -8.66 -18.04
N LYS A 206 9.96 -8.54 -18.67
CA LYS A 206 9.50 -9.52 -19.66
C LYS A 206 10.52 -9.74 -20.78
N ASN A 207 11.15 -8.69 -21.27
CA ASN A 207 12.15 -8.81 -22.34
C ASN A 207 13.45 -9.47 -21.84
N ARG A 208 13.85 -9.29 -20.59
CA ARG A 208 15.02 -9.96 -20.01
C ARG A 208 14.75 -11.43 -19.75
N LEU A 209 13.60 -11.78 -19.17
CA LEU A 209 13.23 -13.16 -18.89
C LEU A 209 13.00 -14.00 -20.14
N LYS A 210 12.62 -13.42 -21.29
CA LYS A 210 12.50 -14.12 -22.57
C LYS A 210 13.80 -14.79 -23.04
N ASN A 211 14.95 -14.33 -22.57
CA ASN A 211 16.24 -14.93 -22.92
C ASN A 211 16.62 -16.10 -22.00
N GLU A 212 15.82 -16.39 -20.98
CA GLU A 212 16.04 -17.52 -20.08
C GLU A 212 15.14 -18.69 -20.50
N PHE A 213 15.77 -19.82 -20.78
CA PHE A 213 15.04 -21.02 -21.19
C PHE A 213 14.56 -21.80 -19.97
N TYR A 214 13.26 -21.73 -19.68
CA TYR A 214 12.62 -22.55 -18.65
C TYR A 214 12.14 -23.88 -19.25
N ASN A 215 12.52 -24.98 -18.64
CA ASN A 215 12.12 -26.32 -19.10
C ASN A 215 10.92 -26.82 -18.27
N TYR A 216 9.73 -26.74 -18.85
CA TYR A 216 8.49 -27.24 -18.24
C TYR A 216 8.48 -28.76 -18.02
N ASN A 217 9.31 -29.50 -18.74
CA ASN A 217 9.44 -30.97 -18.61
C ASN A 217 10.55 -31.39 -17.63
N ALA A 218 11.23 -30.45 -17.00
CA ALA A 218 12.23 -30.72 -15.99
C ALA A 218 11.58 -31.29 -14.70
N THR A 219 12.38 -31.95 -13.87
CA THR A 219 11.88 -32.41 -12.57
C THR A 219 11.56 -31.21 -11.66
N THR A 220 10.60 -31.37 -10.73
CA THR A 220 10.23 -30.35 -9.76
C THR A 220 11.43 -29.73 -9.04
N LYS A 221 12.47 -30.54 -8.73
CA LYS A 221 13.72 -30.05 -8.13
C LYS A 221 14.53 -29.15 -9.06
N GLU A 222 14.63 -29.53 -10.33
CA GLU A 222 15.35 -28.73 -11.33
C GLU A 222 14.63 -27.41 -11.60
N LYS A 223 13.29 -27.44 -11.69
CA LYS A 223 12.47 -26.23 -11.79
C LYS A 223 12.71 -25.30 -10.60
N CYS A 224 12.65 -25.82 -9.38
CA CYS A 224 12.90 -25.03 -8.16
C CYS A 224 14.31 -24.42 -8.14
N ARG A 225 15.34 -25.20 -8.50
CA ARG A 225 16.72 -24.71 -8.60
C ARG A 225 16.86 -23.59 -9.63
N PHE A 226 16.30 -23.80 -10.83
CA PHE A 226 16.34 -22.81 -11.89
C PHE A 226 15.70 -21.48 -11.46
N LEU A 227 14.52 -21.53 -10.80
CA LEU A 227 13.86 -20.34 -10.29
C LEU A 227 14.67 -19.64 -9.19
N LYS A 228 15.37 -20.39 -8.33
CA LYS A 228 16.32 -19.82 -7.35
C LYS A 228 17.49 -19.12 -8.03
N GLU A 229 18.08 -19.72 -9.05
CA GLU A 229 19.17 -19.11 -9.84
C GLU A 229 18.70 -17.83 -10.55
N LEU A 230 17.47 -17.84 -11.09
CA LEU A 230 16.85 -16.63 -11.63
C LEU A 230 16.67 -15.55 -10.56
N THR A 231 16.21 -15.92 -9.37
CA THR A 231 16.03 -15.00 -8.26
C THR A 231 17.36 -14.33 -7.87
N VAL A 232 18.43 -15.08 -7.78
CA VAL A 232 19.77 -14.55 -7.52
C VAL A 232 20.25 -13.67 -8.67
N LYS A 233 20.09 -14.12 -9.92
CA LYS A 233 20.55 -13.40 -11.12
C LYS A 233 19.83 -12.09 -11.35
N TYR A 234 18.55 -12.03 -11.01
CA TYR A 234 17.67 -10.91 -11.27
C TYR A 234 17.11 -10.26 -10.00
N GLY A 235 17.70 -10.50 -8.85
CA GLY A 235 17.27 -9.95 -7.56
C GLY A 235 17.07 -8.45 -7.56
N ASP A 236 17.97 -7.70 -8.21
CA ASP A 236 17.85 -6.24 -8.38
C ASP A 236 16.56 -5.83 -9.14
N ILE A 237 16.08 -6.70 -10.01
CA ILE A 237 14.85 -6.47 -10.76
C ILE A 237 13.65 -6.68 -9.87
N ASN A 238 13.74 -7.59 -8.92
CA ASN A 238 12.69 -7.85 -7.95
C ASN A 238 12.44 -6.65 -7.07
N ASP A 239 13.47 -6.07 -6.52
CA ASP A 239 13.37 -4.90 -5.65
C ASP A 239 12.73 -3.70 -6.36
N LYS A 240 12.85 -3.62 -7.69
CA LYS A 240 12.25 -2.57 -8.53
C LYS A 240 10.89 -2.93 -9.11
N ALA A 241 10.60 -4.21 -9.26
CA ALA A 241 9.42 -4.70 -9.98
C ALA A 241 8.43 -5.44 -9.09
N GLY A 242 8.82 -5.76 -7.86
CA GLY A 242 7.93 -6.38 -6.97
C GLY A 242 8.36 -7.66 -6.32
N ARG A 243 7.61 -8.05 -5.35
CA ARG A 243 7.73 -9.36 -4.72
C ARG A 243 7.58 -10.53 -5.70
N SER A 244 7.95 -10.33 -6.95
CA SER A 244 7.83 -11.32 -8.00
C SER A 244 8.73 -12.53 -7.75
N PHE A 245 9.88 -12.29 -7.13
CA PHE A 245 10.81 -13.36 -6.78
C PHE A 245 10.91 -13.42 -5.24
N ASP A 246 10.34 -14.41 -4.65
CA ASP A 246 10.42 -14.66 -3.22
C ASP A 246 11.33 -15.85 -2.98
N ILE A 247 12.58 -15.57 -2.65
CA ILE A 247 13.57 -16.60 -2.40
C ILE A 247 13.16 -17.48 -1.20
N SER A 248 12.46 -16.92 -0.22
CA SER A 248 12.04 -17.67 0.97
C SER A 248 11.02 -18.77 0.62
N MET A 249 10.14 -18.51 -0.33
CA MET A 249 9.20 -19.51 -0.85
C MET A 249 9.92 -20.63 -1.60
N LEU A 250 10.90 -20.28 -2.42
CA LEU A 250 11.70 -21.26 -3.16
C LEU A 250 12.60 -22.07 -2.23
N ASP A 251 13.15 -21.46 -1.18
CA ASP A 251 13.89 -22.15 -0.11
C ASP A 251 12.99 -23.17 0.61
N ARG A 252 11.75 -22.80 0.88
CA ARG A 252 10.75 -23.70 1.46
C ARG A 252 10.41 -24.84 0.52
N CYS A 253 10.20 -24.59 -0.77
CA CYS A 253 10.03 -25.62 -1.78
C CYS A 253 11.20 -26.61 -1.79
N GLU A 254 12.42 -26.09 -1.78
CA GLU A 254 13.62 -26.92 -1.79
C GLU A 254 13.74 -27.79 -0.52
N ARG A 255 13.46 -27.23 0.66
CA ARG A 255 13.42 -27.98 1.92
C ARG A 255 12.43 -29.16 1.82
N ILE A 256 11.19 -28.90 1.38
CA ILE A 256 10.17 -29.96 1.20
C ILE A 256 10.65 -31.02 0.20
N LEU A 257 11.19 -30.62 -0.95
CA LEU A 257 11.63 -31.50 -2.02
C LEU A 257 12.84 -32.36 -1.61
N ASN A 258 13.62 -31.95 -0.63
CA ASN A 258 14.75 -32.69 -0.09
C ASN A 258 14.37 -33.65 1.05
N MET A 259 13.17 -33.55 1.59
CA MET A 259 12.70 -34.46 2.64
C MET A 259 12.44 -35.87 2.08
N LYS A 260 12.76 -36.86 2.90
CA LYS A 260 12.49 -38.26 2.61
C LYS A 260 11.26 -38.74 3.39
N PHE A 261 10.25 -39.16 2.69
CA PHE A 261 9.03 -39.69 3.29
C PHE A 261 8.91 -41.21 2.94
N SER A 262 8.26 -41.98 3.83
CA SER A 262 7.98 -43.41 3.67
C SER A 262 6.49 -43.73 3.88
N GLY A 263 6.03 -44.87 3.48
CA GLY A 263 4.68 -45.36 3.70
C GLY A 263 3.59 -44.40 3.20
N ARG A 264 2.63 -44.09 4.07
CA ARG A 264 1.50 -43.16 3.77
C ARG A 264 1.99 -41.74 3.47
N ASN A 265 2.99 -41.27 4.21
CA ASN A 265 3.56 -39.93 4.00
C ASN A 265 4.21 -39.79 2.61
N ARG A 266 4.77 -40.85 2.05
CA ARG A 266 5.30 -40.84 0.69
C ARG A 266 4.18 -40.68 -0.35
N LYS A 267 3.02 -41.30 -0.13
CA LYS A 267 1.87 -41.14 -1.03
C LYS A 267 1.35 -39.72 -1.02
N LEU A 268 1.17 -39.16 0.19
CA LEU A 268 0.79 -37.77 0.39
C LEU A 268 1.77 -36.82 -0.30
N PHE A 269 3.07 -37.02 -0.10
CA PHE A 269 4.10 -36.19 -0.71
C PHE A 269 4.11 -36.28 -2.24
N ILE A 270 3.86 -37.46 -2.84
CA ILE A 270 3.81 -37.58 -4.30
C ILE A 270 2.67 -36.73 -4.88
N GLN A 271 1.49 -36.72 -4.25
CA GLN A 271 0.37 -35.90 -4.69
C GLN A 271 0.68 -34.41 -4.52
N TYR A 272 1.19 -34.04 -3.36
CA TYR A 272 1.58 -32.67 -3.08
C TYR A 272 2.70 -32.16 -4.01
N ARG A 273 3.67 -33.00 -4.36
CA ARG A 273 4.73 -32.67 -5.32
C ARG A 273 4.19 -32.34 -6.71
N LYS A 274 3.10 -33.00 -7.15
CA LYS A 274 2.44 -32.63 -8.42
C LYS A 274 1.89 -31.19 -8.35
N ALA A 275 1.31 -30.83 -7.22
CA ALA A 275 0.84 -29.45 -7.01
C ALA A 275 2.00 -28.44 -7.00
N LEU A 276 3.10 -28.77 -6.33
CA LEU A 276 4.30 -27.94 -6.37
C LEU A 276 4.86 -27.78 -7.79
N ASP A 277 4.83 -28.86 -8.60
CA ASP A 277 5.31 -28.83 -9.99
C ASP A 277 4.52 -27.84 -10.82
N LEU A 278 3.18 -27.93 -10.78
CA LEU A 278 2.28 -26.98 -11.44
C LEU A 278 2.47 -25.54 -10.90
N ALA A 279 2.62 -25.40 -9.60
CA ALA A 279 2.78 -24.10 -8.97
C ALA A 279 4.12 -23.43 -9.33
N LEU A 280 5.19 -24.20 -9.56
CA LEU A 280 6.48 -23.67 -10.04
C LEU A 280 6.39 -23.23 -11.50
N ASP A 281 5.65 -23.96 -12.35
CA ASP A 281 5.39 -23.55 -13.74
C ASP A 281 4.58 -22.23 -13.77
N ASP A 282 3.49 -22.15 -13.00
CA ASP A 282 2.69 -20.95 -12.83
C ASP A 282 3.53 -19.78 -12.28
N TYR A 283 4.43 -20.06 -11.35
CA TYR A 283 5.31 -19.03 -10.80
C TYR A 283 6.26 -18.46 -11.84
N TYR A 284 6.82 -19.27 -12.73
CA TYR A 284 7.61 -18.79 -13.85
C TYR A 284 6.77 -17.95 -14.82
N ASP A 285 5.58 -18.42 -15.18
CA ASP A 285 4.65 -17.68 -16.04
C ASP A 285 4.23 -16.36 -15.41
N PHE A 286 3.96 -16.35 -14.10
CA PHE A 286 3.71 -15.13 -13.32
C PHE A 286 4.88 -14.15 -13.41
N LEU A 287 6.13 -14.59 -13.26
CA LEU A 287 7.32 -13.76 -13.40
C LEU A 287 7.41 -13.14 -14.79
N CYS A 288 7.13 -13.93 -15.84
CA CYS A 288 7.16 -13.48 -17.23
C CYS A 288 6.05 -12.49 -17.57
N GLN A 289 4.84 -12.71 -17.05
CA GLN A 289 3.66 -11.91 -17.35
C GLN A 289 3.51 -10.74 -16.39
N GLN A 290 4.06 -10.87 -15.18
CA GLN A 290 3.88 -9.90 -14.09
C GLN A 290 2.39 -9.65 -13.80
N SER A 291 1.59 -10.72 -13.85
CA SER A 291 0.19 -10.68 -13.47
C SER A 291 0.07 -10.43 -11.97
N HIS A 292 -1.05 -9.82 -11.56
CA HIS A 292 -1.36 -9.61 -10.13
C HIS A 292 -2.27 -10.70 -9.56
N ASP A 293 -2.46 -11.77 -10.32
CA ASP A 293 -3.29 -12.88 -9.88
C ASP A 293 -2.58 -13.64 -8.76
N GLU A 294 -3.37 -14.31 -7.93
CA GLU A 294 -2.85 -15.11 -6.84
C GLU A 294 -1.97 -16.23 -7.38
N LYS A 295 -0.75 -16.31 -6.88
CA LYS A 295 0.21 -17.32 -7.32
C LYS A 295 -0.23 -18.69 -6.79
N LEU A 296 -0.23 -19.71 -7.64
CA LEU A 296 -0.50 -21.09 -7.19
C LEU A 296 0.50 -21.53 -6.11
N LEU A 297 1.73 -21.02 -6.15
CA LEU A 297 2.75 -21.31 -5.17
C LEU A 297 2.35 -20.87 -3.76
N ASP A 298 1.68 -19.70 -3.62
CA ASP A 298 1.13 -19.23 -2.36
C ASP A 298 0.07 -20.20 -1.83
N LEU A 299 -0.83 -20.68 -2.70
CA LEU A 299 -1.86 -21.64 -2.31
C LEU A 299 -1.29 -22.98 -1.84
N VAL A 300 -0.19 -23.41 -2.43
CA VAL A 300 0.44 -24.70 -2.10
C VAL A 300 1.27 -24.60 -0.82
N LEU A 301 2.06 -23.56 -0.66
CA LEU A 301 2.95 -23.38 0.50
C LEU A 301 2.27 -22.80 1.72
N PHE A 302 1.24 -21.99 1.50
CA PHE A 302 0.45 -21.30 2.53
C PHE A 302 -1.04 -21.50 2.27
N PRO A 303 -1.57 -22.72 2.40
CA PRO A 303 -2.98 -22.98 2.17
C PRO A 303 -3.82 -22.15 3.14
N HIS A 304 -4.40 -21.06 2.63
CA HIS A 304 -5.15 -20.09 3.44
C HIS A 304 -6.36 -20.75 4.10
N TYR A 305 -6.57 -20.38 5.36
CA TYR A 305 -7.80 -20.71 6.05
C TYR A 305 -8.94 -19.84 5.53
N ASP A 306 -9.97 -20.50 5.02
CA ASP A 306 -11.23 -19.88 4.65
C ASP A 306 -12.33 -20.37 5.59
N TYR A 307 -12.92 -19.46 6.38
CA TYR A 307 -13.99 -19.77 7.32
C TYR A 307 -15.25 -20.39 6.66
N THR A 308 -15.37 -20.22 5.35
CA THR A 308 -16.53 -20.73 4.58
C THR A 308 -16.31 -22.13 4.02
N SER A 309 -15.09 -22.67 4.11
CA SER A 309 -14.75 -23.96 3.52
C SER A 309 -15.12 -25.13 4.44
N LYS A 310 -15.90 -26.09 3.92
CA LYS A 310 -16.12 -27.38 4.59
C LYS A 310 -14.91 -28.28 4.36
N THR A 311 -14.04 -28.39 5.34
CA THR A 311 -12.90 -29.28 5.36
C THR A 311 -12.86 -30.07 6.69
N ASP A 312 -12.12 -31.17 6.73
CA ASP A 312 -11.89 -31.90 8.00
C ASP A 312 -11.17 -31.04 9.05
N PHE A 313 -10.56 -29.94 8.61
CA PHE A 313 -9.92 -28.94 9.46
C PHE A 313 -10.83 -27.75 9.81
N GLU A 314 -12.15 -27.86 9.57
CA GLU A 314 -13.10 -26.81 9.96
C GLU A 314 -13.01 -26.53 11.46
N GLY A 315 -12.89 -25.26 11.82
CA GLY A 315 -12.69 -24.81 13.21
C GLY A 315 -11.24 -24.85 13.70
N LEU A 316 -10.32 -25.51 12.98
CA LEU A 316 -8.91 -25.66 13.37
C LEU A 316 -7.96 -24.71 12.60
N GLY A 317 -8.51 -23.77 11.86
CA GLY A 317 -7.73 -22.85 11.02
C GLY A 317 -6.72 -22.01 11.79
N TYR A 318 -7.03 -21.63 13.04
CA TYR A 318 -6.09 -20.93 13.89
C TYR A 318 -4.84 -21.79 14.18
N SER A 319 -5.02 -23.05 14.57
CA SER A 319 -3.93 -23.98 14.86
C SER A 319 -3.10 -24.31 13.62
N VAL A 320 -3.75 -24.45 12.43
CA VAL A 320 -3.05 -24.61 11.15
C VAL A 320 -2.22 -23.38 10.83
N ASN A 321 -2.81 -22.17 10.94
CA ASN A 321 -2.09 -20.92 10.66
C ASN A 321 -0.92 -20.71 11.62
N LYS A 322 -1.07 -21.06 12.88
CA LYS A 322 0.05 -21.01 13.84
C LYS A 322 1.20 -21.91 13.40
N ILE A 323 0.93 -23.15 13.01
CA ILE A 323 1.96 -24.06 12.51
C ILE A 323 2.62 -23.52 11.22
N ILE A 324 1.84 -22.90 10.31
CA ILE A 324 2.40 -22.28 9.11
C ILE A 324 3.31 -21.10 9.48
N THR A 325 2.88 -20.25 10.40
CA THR A 325 3.64 -19.09 10.89
C THR A 325 4.94 -19.52 11.57
N GLU A 326 4.91 -20.61 12.34
CA GLU A 326 6.11 -21.16 12.96
C GLU A 326 7.15 -21.60 11.94
N LEU A 327 6.73 -22.16 10.80
CA LEU A 327 7.65 -22.44 9.69
C LEU A 327 8.25 -21.18 9.05
N GLU A 328 7.55 -20.05 9.10
CA GLU A 328 8.07 -18.77 8.62
C GLU A 328 9.17 -18.21 9.53
N ASN A 329 9.03 -18.45 10.83
CA ASN A 329 9.96 -17.96 11.85
C ASN A 329 11.13 -18.91 12.13
N PHE A 330 11.24 -20.04 11.40
CA PHE A 330 12.21 -21.10 11.66
C PHE A 330 13.69 -20.65 11.57
N ASP A 331 13.96 -19.56 10.88
CA ASP A 331 15.29 -18.94 10.80
C ASP A 331 15.58 -17.96 11.96
N SER A 332 14.57 -17.60 12.75
CA SER A 332 14.73 -16.84 13.99
C SER A 332 14.62 -17.83 15.16
N TYR A 333 15.63 -17.98 15.97
CA TYR A 333 15.76 -18.84 17.15
C TYR A 333 14.67 -18.66 18.23
N VAL A 334 13.41 -18.57 17.82
CA VAL A 334 12.26 -18.54 18.72
C VAL A 334 11.86 -19.98 18.99
N GLU A 335 12.07 -20.44 20.23
CA GLU A 335 11.58 -21.74 20.67
C GLU A 335 10.06 -21.80 20.45
N MET A 336 9.60 -22.83 19.76
CA MET A 336 8.19 -23.10 19.47
C MET A 336 7.46 -23.60 20.73
N TYR A 337 7.18 -22.72 21.67
CA TYR A 337 6.54 -23.10 22.93
C TYR A 337 5.15 -23.71 22.76
N ASP A 338 4.41 -23.26 21.75
CA ASP A 338 2.99 -23.60 21.58
C ASP A 338 2.75 -24.75 20.57
N PHE A 339 3.80 -25.25 19.89
CA PHE A 339 3.65 -26.26 18.86
C PHE A 339 2.97 -27.57 19.36
N PRO A 340 3.30 -28.11 20.55
CA PRO A 340 2.66 -29.33 21.05
C PRO A 340 1.15 -29.18 21.20
N GLU A 341 0.67 -28.00 21.64
CA GLU A 341 -0.75 -27.71 21.83
C GLU A 341 -1.49 -27.74 20.50
N TYR A 342 -1.04 -26.94 19.52
CA TYR A 342 -1.65 -26.91 18.18
C TYR A 342 -1.58 -28.24 17.45
N TYR A 343 -0.50 -28.99 17.64
CA TYR A 343 -0.36 -30.30 17.03
C TYR A 343 -1.35 -31.32 17.61
N GLU A 344 -1.55 -31.36 18.93
CA GLU A 344 -2.52 -32.26 19.53
C GLU A 344 -3.96 -31.96 19.07
N GLU A 345 -4.31 -30.70 18.86
CA GLU A 345 -5.60 -30.32 18.27
C GLU A 345 -5.76 -30.84 16.84
N LEU A 346 -4.71 -30.80 16.02
CA LEU A 346 -4.76 -31.19 14.61
C LEU A 346 -4.61 -32.71 14.39
N LYS A 347 -4.10 -33.43 15.38
CA LYS A 347 -3.80 -34.86 15.31
C LYS A 347 -4.97 -35.75 14.86
N PRO A 348 -6.23 -35.52 15.30
CA PRO A 348 -7.37 -36.29 14.81
C PRO A 348 -7.56 -36.15 13.29
N CYS A 349 -7.41 -34.93 12.75
CA CYS A 349 -7.57 -34.64 11.32
C CYS A 349 -6.41 -35.15 10.46
N LEU A 350 -5.23 -35.37 11.06
CA LEU A 350 -4.06 -35.91 10.38
C LEU A 350 -4.06 -37.44 10.26
N SER A 351 -4.74 -38.15 11.18
CA SER A 351 -4.63 -39.60 11.32
C SER A 351 -4.90 -40.40 10.05
N ASP A 352 -5.80 -39.92 9.21
CA ASP A 352 -6.16 -40.57 7.93
C ASP A 352 -5.25 -40.20 6.77
N LYS A 353 -4.52 -39.08 6.88
CA LYS A 353 -3.74 -38.46 5.80
C LYS A 353 -2.24 -38.70 5.96
N ALA A 354 -1.74 -38.59 7.17
CA ALA A 354 -0.31 -38.69 7.47
C ALA A 354 -0.04 -39.56 8.69
N THR A 355 1.13 -40.20 8.73
CA THR A 355 1.65 -40.90 9.89
C THR A 355 2.72 -40.05 10.56
N VAL A 356 2.49 -39.63 11.78
CA VAL A 356 3.45 -38.86 12.59
C VAL A 356 3.97 -39.75 13.72
N THR A 357 5.29 -39.74 13.91
CA THR A 357 5.96 -40.48 14.99
C THR A 357 6.78 -39.52 15.87
N ARG A 358 7.00 -39.88 17.12
CA ARG A 358 7.80 -39.07 18.08
C ARG A 358 9.26 -38.84 17.62
N ALA A 359 9.75 -39.64 16.68
CA ALA A 359 11.12 -39.50 16.16
C ALA A 359 11.23 -38.53 14.98
N MET A 360 10.13 -37.93 14.52
CA MET A 360 10.15 -36.96 13.44
C MET A 360 10.60 -35.59 13.92
N SER A 361 11.41 -34.92 13.10
CA SER A 361 11.75 -33.52 13.35
C SER A 361 10.50 -32.65 13.22
N MET A 362 10.48 -31.53 13.90
CA MET A 362 9.37 -30.57 13.91
C MET A 362 9.02 -30.09 12.51
N ASP A 363 10.00 -29.69 11.70
CA ASP A 363 9.79 -29.28 10.30
C ASP A 363 9.03 -30.33 9.51
N ARG A 364 9.39 -31.60 9.68
CA ARG A 364 8.74 -32.71 8.97
C ARG A 364 7.27 -32.81 9.39
N VAL A 365 6.97 -32.64 10.66
CA VAL A 365 5.60 -32.63 11.16
C VAL A 365 4.83 -31.43 10.61
N CYS A 366 5.41 -30.23 10.65
CA CYS A 366 4.79 -29.04 10.09
C CYS A 366 4.46 -29.19 8.59
N TYR A 367 5.40 -29.73 7.81
CA TYR A 367 5.12 -29.97 6.38
C TYR A 367 4.07 -31.06 6.14
N LEU A 368 3.98 -32.06 6.99
CA LEU A 368 2.89 -33.06 6.93
C LEU A 368 1.53 -32.42 7.23
N VAL A 369 1.46 -31.47 8.15
CA VAL A 369 0.25 -30.69 8.42
C VAL A 369 -0.13 -29.87 7.19
N ILE A 370 0.81 -29.12 6.63
CA ILE A 370 0.58 -28.29 5.45
C ILE A 370 0.10 -29.13 4.26
N MET A 371 0.80 -30.23 3.95
CA MET A 371 0.41 -31.14 2.87
C MET A 371 -0.98 -31.74 3.08
N SER A 372 -1.30 -32.15 4.29
CA SER A 372 -2.61 -32.72 4.64
C SER A 372 -3.71 -31.68 4.50
N PHE A 373 -3.49 -30.48 5.01
CA PHE A 373 -4.43 -29.38 4.90
C PHE A 373 -4.63 -28.90 3.45
N PHE A 374 -3.56 -28.81 2.68
CA PHE A 374 -3.64 -28.50 1.26
C PHE A 374 -4.48 -29.52 0.50
N MET A 375 -4.23 -30.81 0.70
CA MET A 375 -5.01 -31.89 0.04
C MET A 375 -6.48 -31.86 0.45
N ASP A 376 -6.78 -31.46 1.67
CA ASP A 376 -8.14 -31.26 2.14
C ASP A 376 -8.81 -30.08 1.43
N LYS A 377 -8.10 -28.96 1.26
CA LYS A 377 -8.56 -27.82 0.46
C LYS A 377 -8.85 -28.22 -0.99
N VAL A 378 -7.96 -28.98 -1.62
CA VAL A 378 -8.18 -29.48 -3.00
C VAL A 378 -9.44 -30.34 -3.09
N LYS A 379 -9.79 -31.08 -2.04
CA LYS A 379 -10.98 -31.94 -2.01
C LYS A 379 -12.28 -31.13 -1.85
N TYR A 380 -12.29 -30.07 -1.04
CA TYR A 380 -13.53 -29.44 -0.58
C TYR A 380 -13.69 -27.96 -0.99
N VAL A 381 -12.65 -27.27 -1.43
CA VAL A 381 -12.70 -25.83 -1.74
C VAL A 381 -12.67 -25.60 -3.24
N ALA A 382 -13.70 -24.96 -3.79
CA ALA A 382 -13.87 -24.76 -5.24
C ALA A 382 -12.64 -24.14 -5.92
N LYS A 383 -12.05 -23.10 -5.31
CA LYS A 383 -10.85 -22.44 -5.83
C LYS A 383 -9.66 -23.38 -6.00
N TYR A 384 -9.42 -24.25 -5.00
CA TYR A 384 -8.36 -25.25 -5.07
C TYR A 384 -8.72 -26.38 -6.04
N GLN A 385 -10.00 -26.74 -6.15
CA GLN A 385 -10.48 -27.73 -7.09
C GLN A 385 -10.26 -27.31 -8.54
N GLU A 386 -10.48 -26.04 -8.83
CA GLU A 386 -10.26 -25.46 -10.15
C GLU A 386 -8.76 -25.39 -10.48
N ALA A 387 -7.96 -24.83 -9.57
CA ALA A 387 -6.52 -24.64 -9.77
C ALA A 387 -5.74 -25.95 -9.87
N PHE A 388 -6.20 -27.02 -9.19
CA PHE A 388 -5.51 -28.30 -9.07
C PHE A 388 -6.38 -29.49 -9.50
N SER A 389 -7.18 -29.32 -10.55
CA SER A 389 -8.11 -30.36 -11.06
C SER A 389 -7.43 -31.70 -11.35
N ASP A 390 -6.20 -31.67 -11.84
CA ASP A 390 -5.46 -32.86 -12.28
C ASP A 390 -4.83 -33.65 -11.12
N ILE A 391 -4.91 -33.15 -9.90
CA ILE A 391 -4.30 -33.80 -8.71
C ILE A 391 -5.28 -34.77 -8.02
N LYS A 392 -6.57 -34.65 -8.31
CA LYS A 392 -7.65 -35.47 -7.67
C LYS A 392 -7.61 -36.97 -7.95
N ASN A 393 -6.81 -37.41 -8.93
CA ASN A 393 -6.73 -38.83 -9.37
C ASN A 393 -5.41 -39.48 -8.86
#